data_e0ccd9beb04aab719a7b068381baac81
#
_entry.id   e0ccd9beb04aab719a7b068381baac81
#
_cell.length_a   1.000
_cell.length_b   1.000
_cell.length_c   1.000
_cell.angle_alpha   90.00
_cell.angle_beta   90.00
_cell.angle_gamma   90.00
#
_symmetry.space_group_name_H-M   'P 1'
#
loop_
_entity.id
_entity.type
_entity.pdbx_description
1 polymer ?
#
loop_
_entity_poly.entity_id
_entity_poly.type
_entity_poly.pdbx_seq_one_letter_code
_entity_poly.pdbx_strand_id
1 'polypeptide(L)'
;MIKFFSTNGHQERVDFKGALLAGQAPDKGLYMPESLPILSQEIIQGFPQMSYHQIAYQVIKPYIGELVAEPALLDMLKDAYSFDVPLERVYDGKYLLRLDRGPTCSFKDFAARLMARLMQYFLKEEGKSIIILTATSGDTGSAVAHAFYGLENIRVIVLFPEKEVTERQRRQMTTLGKNIYPLAVAGKFDDCQAQVKQAFADPDLAGLALSSANSINIGRLLPQAVYYFYAHSRVAPGGEKVVFSVPSGNFGDLMGGLIALKMGLPVKQFVAATNENDEFPLFMQTGRYEPIQPSKNCISNAMNVGHPSNLARLFALYGGQMDESGRVIRQPELSAMREEIYAVSISDEETRQTIKDAYTRHMVLLEPHGAVGWAGLQRYLREFGDWNPAVSLETADPAKFPDEIVRLTGINPPLPPAMASLDEKEENYLRMAGGYASLKEYLMEFF
;
A
#
# COMPACT_ATOMS: atom_id res chain seq x y z
N MET A 1 -1.77 -21.46 15.30
CA MET A 1 -1.03 -20.34 14.63
C MET A 1 -1.21 -20.48 13.14
N ILE A 2 -1.64 -19.42 12.45
CA ILE A 2 -1.85 -19.40 10.99
C ILE A 2 -0.50 -19.52 10.29
N LYS A 3 -0.41 -20.42 9.31
CA LYS A 3 0.75 -20.57 8.44
C LYS A 3 0.55 -19.79 7.15
N PHE A 4 1.67 -19.48 6.50
CA PHE A 4 1.73 -18.71 5.26
C PHE A 4 2.37 -19.55 4.17
N PHE A 5 1.73 -19.57 3.01
CA PHE A 5 2.18 -20.27 1.80
C PHE A 5 2.67 -19.28 0.73
N SER A 6 3.48 -19.77 -0.21
CA SER A 6 3.89 -19.02 -1.40
C SER A 6 2.85 -19.13 -2.51
N THR A 7 2.51 -18.00 -3.16
CA THR A 7 1.61 -17.98 -4.33
C THR A 7 2.16 -18.74 -5.54
N ASN A 8 3.50 -18.95 -5.63
CA ASN A 8 4.13 -19.74 -6.68
C ASN A 8 4.19 -21.25 -6.38
N GLY A 9 3.83 -21.64 -5.14
CA GLY A 9 3.66 -23.05 -4.80
C GLY A 9 4.84 -23.69 -4.07
N HIS A 10 5.78 -22.89 -3.52
CA HIS A 10 6.83 -23.41 -2.65
C HIS A 10 6.22 -24.22 -1.50
N GLN A 11 6.80 -25.37 -1.21
CA GLN A 11 6.18 -26.34 -0.28
C GLN A 11 6.31 -25.95 1.18
N GLU A 12 7.35 -25.22 1.53
CA GLU A 12 7.56 -24.76 2.91
C GLU A 12 6.47 -23.78 3.34
N ARG A 13 5.97 -24.01 4.56
CA ARG A 13 5.02 -23.14 5.24
C ARG A 13 5.71 -22.46 6.40
N VAL A 14 5.66 -21.14 6.39
CA VAL A 14 6.26 -20.33 7.45
C VAL A 14 5.19 -19.75 8.38
N ASP A 15 5.57 -19.29 9.55
CA ASP A 15 4.72 -18.47 10.40
C ASP A 15 4.76 -16.99 9.96
N PHE A 16 4.03 -16.14 10.66
CA PHE A 16 3.99 -14.70 10.37
C PHE A 16 5.39 -14.06 10.45
N LYS A 17 6.19 -14.41 11.47
CA LYS A 17 7.56 -13.89 11.65
C LYS A 17 8.44 -14.25 10.45
N GLY A 18 8.42 -15.53 10.04
CA GLY A 18 9.18 -15.99 8.87
C GLY A 18 8.78 -15.27 7.59
N ALA A 19 7.47 -15.13 7.32
CA ALA A 19 6.96 -14.42 6.15
C ALA A 19 7.32 -12.92 6.15
N LEU A 20 7.26 -12.28 7.33
CA LEU A 20 7.57 -10.85 7.51
C LEU A 20 9.06 -10.58 7.27
N LEU A 21 9.95 -11.37 7.90
CA LEU A 21 11.40 -11.14 7.81
C LEU A 21 11.97 -11.51 6.45
N ALA A 22 11.47 -12.58 5.82
CA ALA A 22 11.87 -12.95 4.46
C ALA A 22 11.36 -11.96 3.40
N GLY A 23 10.16 -11.39 3.60
CA GLY A 23 9.54 -10.45 2.66
C GLY A 23 8.96 -11.10 1.41
N GLN A 24 9.65 -12.06 0.81
CA GLN A 24 9.24 -12.83 -0.37
C GLN A 24 9.65 -14.29 -0.20
N ALA A 25 8.89 -15.22 -0.79
CA ALA A 25 9.22 -16.63 -0.75
C ALA A 25 10.42 -16.97 -1.67
N PRO A 26 11.16 -18.08 -1.43
CA PRO A 26 12.34 -18.45 -2.20
C PRO A 26 12.08 -18.69 -3.70
N ASP A 27 10.85 -19.09 -4.06
CA ASP A 27 10.38 -19.28 -5.43
C ASP A 27 9.85 -17.97 -6.08
N LYS A 28 10.14 -16.81 -5.48
CA LYS A 28 9.68 -15.49 -5.86
C LYS A 28 8.16 -15.27 -5.74
N GLY A 29 7.43 -16.24 -5.20
CA GLY A 29 6.03 -16.09 -4.84
C GLY A 29 5.83 -15.15 -3.66
N LEU A 30 4.60 -14.69 -3.46
CA LEU A 30 4.23 -13.83 -2.35
C LEU A 30 3.60 -14.65 -1.23
N TYR A 31 3.94 -14.32 0.01
CA TYR A 31 3.31 -14.99 1.15
C TYR A 31 1.84 -14.59 1.31
N MET A 32 0.98 -15.61 1.48
CA MET A 32 -0.43 -15.50 1.81
C MET A 32 -0.77 -16.41 3.01
N PRO A 33 -1.68 -15.99 3.91
CA PRO A 33 -2.14 -16.87 4.97
C PRO A 33 -2.94 -18.04 4.42
N GLU A 34 -2.73 -19.26 4.94
CA GLU A 34 -3.48 -20.47 4.53
C GLU A 34 -4.97 -20.39 4.91
N SER A 35 -5.29 -19.65 5.96
CA SER A 35 -6.66 -19.39 6.39
C SER A 35 -6.82 -17.94 6.82
N LEU A 36 -7.96 -17.36 6.51
CA LEU A 36 -8.33 -16.03 6.96
C LEU A 36 -9.24 -16.16 8.20
N PRO A 37 -8.84 -15.59 9.35
CA PRO A 37 -9.64 -15.68 10.57
C PRO A 37 -10.93 -14.90 10.41
N ILE A 38 -12.06 -15.52 10.71
CA ILE A 38 -13.37 -14.86 10.70
C ILE A 38 -13.57 -14.20 12.06
N LEU A 39 -13.78 -12.89 12.07
CA LEU A 39 -14.19 -12.16 13.26
C LEU A 39 -15.67 -12.40 13.52
N SER A 40 -16.05 -12.66 14.78
CA SER A 40 -17.45 -12.82 15.14
C SER A 40 -18.24 -11.52 14.93
N GLN A 41 -19.54 -11.65 14.68
CA GLN A 41 -20.41 -10.47 14.54
C GLN A 41 -20.41 -9.60 15.79
N GLU A 42 -20.27 -10.19 16.99
CA GLU A 42 -20.17 -9.46 18.25
C GLU A 42 -18.93 -8.57 18.31
N ILE A 43 -17.79 -9.08 17.83
CA ILE A 43 -16.54 -8.29 17.76
C ILE A 43 -16.73 -7.11 16.80
N ILE A 44 -17.27 -7.35 15.61
CA ILE A 44 -17.49 -6.31 14.59
C ILE A 44 -18.48 -5.26 15.09
N GLN A 45 -19.56 -5.67 15.73
CA GLN A 45 -20.56 -4.77 16.33
C GLN A 45 -19.99 -3.96 17.50
N GLY A 46 -18.93 -4.41 18.15
CA GLY A 46 -18.22 -3.67 19.19
C GLY A 46 -17.29 -2.55 18.65
N PHE A 47 -16.90 -2.59 17.38
CA PHE A 47 -15.93 -1.66 16.78
C PHE A 47 -16.34 -0.16 16.82
N PRO A 48 -17.62 0.24 16.76
CA PRO A 48 -18.00 1.65 16.91
C PRO A 48 -17.51 2.30 18.21
N GLN A 49 -17.33 1.52 19.28
CA GLN A 49 -16.87 1.97 20.58
C GLN A 49 -15.33 1.88 20.77
N MET A 50 -14.62 1.31 19.80
CA MET A 50 -13.18 1.09 19.87
C MET A 50 -12.41 2.19 19.14
N SER A 51 -11.22 2.50 19.66
CA SER A 51 -10.24 3.31 18.95
C SER A 51 -9.59 2.53 17.78
N TYR A 52 -8.91 3.23 16.87
CA TYR A 52 -8.24 2.59 15.73
C TYR A 52 -7.27 1.47 16.16
N HIS A 53 -6.41 1.71 17.15
CA HIS A 53 -5.45 0.71 17.61
C HIS A 53 -6.10 -0.49 18.32
N GLN A 54 -7.28 -0.32 18.94
CA GLN A 54 -8.05 -1.44 19.51
C GLN A 54 -8.66 -2.32 18.41
N ILE A 55 -9.21 -1.70 17.35
CA ILE A 55 -9.67 -2.43 16.16
C ILE A 55 -8.48 -3.14 15.50
N ALA A 56 -7.34 -2.46 15.37
CA ALA A 56 -6.12 -3.05 14.82
C ALA A 56 -5.67 -4.30 15.60
N TYR A 57 -5.79 -4.28 16.92
CA TYR A 57 -5.50 -5.46 17.74
C TYR A 57 -6.41 -6.65 17.37
N GLN A 58 -7.71 -6.45 17.25
CA GLN A 58 -8.66 -7.52 16.90
C GLN A 58 -8.38 -8.10 15.50
N VAL A 59 -7.99 -7.26 14.55
CA VAL A 59 -7.72 -7.67 13.16
C VAL A 59 -6.37 -8.37 13.02
N ILE A 60 -5.33 -7.91 13.72
CA ILE A 60 -3.94 -8.35 13.52
C ILE A 60 -3.55 -9.53 14.44
N LYS A 61 -4.03 -9.54 15.70
CA LYS A 61 -3.69 -10.58 16.68
C LYS A 61 -3.88 -12.01 16.18
N PRO A 62 -4.95 -12.36 15.43
CA PRO A 62 -5.13 -13.72 14.92
C PRO A 62 -4.00 -14.23 14.02
N TYR A 63 -3.34 -13.34 13.28
CA TYR A 63 -2.21 -13.69 12.39
C TYR A 63 -0.89 -13.82 13.15
N ILE A 64 -0.69 -12.99 14.17
CA ILE A 64 0.54 -12.97 14.98
C ILE A 64 0.53 -14.09 16.02
N GLY A 65 -0.63 -14.41 16.58
CA GLY A 65 -0.75 -15.44 17.63
C GLY A 65 0.12 -15.13 18.85
N GLU A 66 0.88 -16.12 19.31
CA GLU A 66 1.76 -16.03 20.49
C GLU A 66 3.18 -15.50 20.16
N LEU A 67 3.46 -15.15 18.89
CA LEU A 67 4.78 -14.64 18.49
C LEU A 67 5.13 -13.30 19.13
N VAL A 68 4.13 -12.53 19.54
CA VAL A 68 4.30 -11.26 20.25
C VAL A 68 3.37 -11.25 21.46
N ALA A 69 3.93 -10.98 22.64
CA ALA A 69 3.15 -10.83 23.87
C ALA A 69 2.12 -9.70 23.72
N GLU A 70 0.92 -9.89 24.28
CA GLU A 70 -0.19 -8.95 24.15
C GLU A 70 0.16 -7.51 24.56
N PRO A 71 0.82 -7.23 25.69
CA PRO A 71 1.19 -5.86 26.05
C PRO A 71 2.11 -5.21 25.02
N ALA A 72 3.09 -5.95 24.48
CA ALA A 72 4.03 -5.47 23.49
C ALA A 72 3.32 -5.16 22.16
N LEU A 73 2.38 -6.02 21.74
CA LEU A 73 1.60 -5.77 20.52
C LEU A 73 0.72 -4.53 20.68
N LEU A 74 0.06 -4.35 21.81
CA LEU A 74 -0.77 -3.16 22.08
C LEU A 74 0.06 -1.86 22.06
N ASP A 75 1.26 -1.89 22.64
CA ASP A 75 2.15 -0.73 22.62
C ASP A 75 2.65 -0.41 21.21
N MET A 76 3.00 -1.42 20.41
CA MET A 76 3.36 -1.25 19.00
C MET A 76 2.21 -0.64 18.18
N LEU A 77 0.97 -1.10 18.41
CA LEU A 77 -0.21 -0.59 17.71
C LEU A 77 -0.53 0.85 18.08
N LYS A 78 -0.41 1.23 19.36
CA LYS A 78 -0.58 2.61 19.80
C LYS A 78 0.46 3.54 19.18
N ASP A 79 1.74 3.11 19.16
CA ASP A 79 2.81 3.90 18.56
C ASP A 79 2.69 3.96 17.03
N ALA A 80 2.35 2.84 16.37
CA ALA A 80 2.16 2.81 14.92
C ALA A 80 1.02 3.73 14.46
N TYR A 81 -0.07 3.81 15.21
CA TYR A 81 -1.30 4.53 14.84
C TYR A 81 -1.56 5.73 15.75
N SER A 82 -0.54 6.58 15.92
CA SER A 82 -0.58 7.79 16.75
C SER A 82 -1.10 9.04 16.01
N PHE A 83 -1.87 8.85 14.94
CA PHE A 83 -2.45 9.91 14.11
C PHE A 83 -3.92 9.63 13.80
N ASP A 84 -4.66 10.67 13.46
CA ASP A 84 -6.09 10.57 13.17
C ASP A 84 -6.37 9.88 11.81
N VAL A 85 -7.55 9.24 11.74
CA VAL A 85 -8.07 8.61 10.51
C VAL A 85 -9.48 9.15 10.24
N PRO A 86 -9.59 10.40 9.74
CA PRO A 86 -10.88 11.04 9.56
C PRO A 86 -11.70 10.39 8.44
N LEU A 87 -13.01 10.34 8.67
CA LEU A 87 -14.02 10.08 7.65
C LEU A 87 -14.74 11.40 7.35
N GLU A 88 -14.46 11.95 6.18
CA GLU A 88 -15.02 13.21 5.71
C GLU A 88 -16.29 12.92 4.91
N ARG A 89 -17.45 13.42 5.42
CA ARG A 89 -18.71 13.32 4.68
C ARG A 89 -18.74 14.36 3.58
N VAL A 90 -18.85 13.91 2.33
CA VAL A 90 -18.90 14.79 1.16
C VAL A 90 -20.35 15.19 0.85
N TYR A 91 -21.24 14.22 0.67
CA TYR A 91 -22.70 14.40 0.52
C TYR A 91 -23.43 13.06 0.77
N ASP A 92 -24.70 13.11 1.04
CA ASP A 92 -25.68 11.99 1.07
C ASP A 92 -25.13 10.58 1.31
N GLY A 93 -24.43 10.38 2.44
CA GLY A 93 -23.85 9.06 2.79
C GLY A 93 -22.63 8.65 1.94
N LYS A 94 -22.02 9.60 1.23
CA LYS A 94 -20.74 9.42 0.53
C LYS A 94 -19.63 10.06 1.35
N TYR A 95 -18.57 9.29 1.57
CA TYR A 95 -17.48 9.64 2.46
C TYR A 95 -16.12 9.51 1.76
N LEU A 96 -15.16 10.30 2.22
CA LEU A 96 -13.74 10.10 1.99
C LEU A 96 -13.10 9.55 3.26
N LEU A 97 -12.40 8.43 3.14
CA LEU A 97 -11.53 7.94 4.20
C LEU A 97 -10.15 8.57 4.02
N ARG A 98 -9.79 9.49 4.93
CA ARG A 98 -8.53 10.25 4.89
C ARG A 98 -7.39 9.40 5.43
N LEU A 99 -6.69 8.70 4.55
CA LEU A 99 -5.52 7.87 4.89
C LEU A 99 -4.19 8.66 4.77
N ASP A 100 -4.28 9.94 4.54
CA ASP A 100 -3.21 10.89 4.29
C ASP A 100 -2.76 11.67 5.55
N ARG A 101 -3.23 11.29 6.74
CA ARG A 101 -2.95 12.04 7.99
C ARG A 101 -1.74 11.51 8.77
N GLY A 102 -1.10 10.48 8.27
CA GLY A 102 0.12 9.93 8.86
C GLY A 102 1.36 10.81 8.65
N PRO A 103 2.50 10.41 9.24
CA PRO A 103 3.74 11.21 9.21
C PRO A 103 4.30 11.52 7.82
N THR A 104 4.00 10.70 6.82
CA THR A 104 4.42 10.95 5.43
C THR A 104 3.27 11.32 4.52
N CYS A 105 2.11 11.59 5.10
CA CYS A 105 0.92 12.04 4.39
C CYS A 105 0.52 11.08 3.26
N SER A 106 0.55 9.76 3.53
CA SER A 106 0.04 8.72 2.64
C SER A 106 -0.43 7.48 3.39
N PHE A 107 -1.36 6.72 2.80
CA PHE A 107 -1.89 5.48 3.37
C PHE A 107 -0.81 4.44 3.70
N LYS A 108 0.35 4.57 3.08
CA LYS A 108 1.47 3.66 3.27
C LYS A 108 2.04 3.70 4.68
N ASP A 109 1.83 4.79 5.41
CA ASP A 109 2.19 4.92 6.82
C ASP A 109 1.56 3.84 7.70
N PHE A 110 0.31 3.48 7.44
CA PHE A 110 -0.41 2.48 8.25
C PHE A 110 0.32 1.14 8.29
N ALA A 111 0.74 0.65 7.15
CA ALA A 111 1.40 -0.64 7.07
C ALA A 111 2.90 -0.55 7.40
N ALA A 112 3.60 0.48 6.91
CA ALA A 112 5.04 0.62 7.11
C ALA A 112 5.39 0.78 8.60
N ARG A 113 4.61 1.56 9.36
CA ARG A 113 4.87 1.81 10.77
C ARG A 113 4.70 0.56 11.64
N LEU A 114 3.63 -0.20 11.45
CA LEU A 114 3.46 -1.46 12.19
C LEU A 114 4.51 -2.49 11.78
N MET A 115 4.77 -2.63 10.48
CA MET A 115 5.79 -3.52 9.94
C MET A 115 7.17 -3.25 10.58
N ALA A 116 7.59 -1.98 10.66
CA ALA A 116 8.88 -1.60 11.22
C ALA A 116 9.02 -2.02 12.69
N ARG A 117 7.98 -1.86 13.49
CA ARG A 117 7.95 -2.23 14.92
C ARG A 117 8.00 -3.73 15.12
N LEU A 118 7.22 -4.47 14.33
CA LEU A 118 7.23 -5.94 14.36
C LEU A 118 8.58 -6.51 13.93
N MET A 119 9.18 -5.98 12.84
CA MET A 119 10.51 -6.42 12.40
C MET A 119 11.56 -6.11 13.46
N GLN A 120 11.57 -4.90 14.03
CA GLN A 120 12.51 -4.55 15.10
C GLN A 120 12.37 -5.45 16.32
N TYR A 121 11.12 -5.76 16.73
CA TYR A 121 10.86 -6.66 17.84
C TYR A 121 11.50 -8.04 17.61
N PHE A 122 11.22 -8.68 16.48
CA PHE A 122 11.75 -10.00 16.16
C PHE A 122 13.28 -10.00 15.98
N LEU A 123 13.83 -8.96 15.37
CA LEU A 123 15.28 -8.87 15.18
C LEU A 123 16.04 -8.66 16.49
N LYS A 124 15.47 -7.89 17.43
CA LYS A 124 16.05 -7.74 18.77
C LYS A 124 16.04 -9.06 19.55
N GLU A 125 14.96 -9.83 19.46
CA GLU A 125 14.89 -11.18 20.10
C GLU A 125 15.96 -12.14 19.55
N GLU A 126 16.26 -12.04 18.24
CA GLU A 126 17.27 -12.91 17.59
C GLU A 126 18.70 -12.37 17.64
N GLY A 127 18.90 -11.14 18.09
CA GLY A 127 20.20 -10.45 18.01
C GLY A 127 20.72 -10.25 16.59
N LYS A 128 19.80 -10.10 15.61
CA LYS A 128 20.10 -9.96 14.17
C LYS A 128 19.90 -8.54 13.68
N SER A 129 20.52 -8.24 12.55
CA SER A 129 20.33 -7.00 11.79
C SER A 129 19.95 -7.33 10.35
N ILE A 130 19.22 -6.42 9.69
CA ILE A 130 18.84 -6.56 8.28
C ILE A 130 19.05 -5.26 7.51
N ILE A 131 19.10 -5.40 6.20
CA ILE A 131 19.10 -4.28 5.24
C ILE A 131 17.79 -4.34 4.46
N ILE A 132 16.97 -3.30 4.61
CA ILE A 132 15.78 -3.10 3.79
C ILE A 132 16.21 -2.44 2.49
N LEU A 133 15.96 -3.12 1.37
CA LEU A 133 16.18 -2.58 0.03
C LEU A 133 14.83 -2.30 -0.62
N THR A 134 14.56 -1.04 -0.96
CA THR A 134 13.26 -0.58 -1.46
C THR A 134 13.41 0.26 -2.71
N ALA A 135 12.70 -0.07 -3.79
CA ALA A 135 12.47 0.82 -4.92
C ALA A 135 11.16 1.58 -4.73
N THR A 136 11.15 2.86 -5.10
CA THR A 136 9.98 3.73 -4.91
C THR A 136 9.75 4.70 -6.07
N SER A 137 8.47 5.00 -6.33
CA SER A 137 8.03 6.14 -7.13
C SER A 137 7.68 7.38 -6.29
N GLY A 138 8.07 7.40 -4.98
CA GLY A 138 7.87 8.51 -4.05
C GLY A 138 7.29 8.06 -2.70
N ASP A 139 5.98 7.89 -2.58
CA ASP A 139 5.29 7.67 -1.31
C ASP A 139 5.71 6.40 -0.55
N THR A 140 6.02 5.31 -1.24
CA THR A 140 6.47 4.09 -0.58
C THR A 140 7.82 4.29 0.10
N GLY A 141 8.76 4.95 -0.59
CA GLY A 141 10.07 5.25 -0.02
C GLY A 141 9.98 6.19 1.16
N SER A 142 9.16 7.23 1.07
CA SER A 142 8.90 8.17 2.15
C SER A 142 8.35 7.45 3.39
N ALA A 143 7.31 6.63 3.22
CA ALA A 143 6.69 5.90 4.33
C ALA A 143 7.64 4.87 4.97
N VAL A 144 8.40 4.13 4.15
CA VAL A 144 9.40 3.16 4.64
C VAL A 144 10.54 3.89 5.36
N ALA A 145 11.14 4.89 4.74
CA ALA A 145 12.23 5.65 5.34
C ALA A 145 11.83 6.23 6.70
N HIS A 146 10.65 6.85 6.79
CA HIS A 146 10.15 7.41 8.05
C HIS A 146 9.81 6.35 9.09
N ALA A 147 9.17 5.24 8.69
CA ALA A 147 8.76 4.18 9.61
C ALA A 147 9.94 3.46 10.27
N PHE A 148 11.04 3.30 9.54
CA PHE A 148 12.26 2.62 10.00
C PHE A 148 13.34 3.58 10.51
N TYR A 149 13.11 4.89 10.47
CA TYR A 149 14.08 5.89 10.91
C TYR A 149 14.50 5.70 12.38
N GLY A 150 15.81 5.64 12.60
CA GLY A 150 16.40 5.51 13.94
C GLY A 150 16.33 4.10 14.54
N LEU A 151 15.89 3.08 13.80
CA LEU A 151 15.91 1.69 14.27
C LEU A 151 17.35 1.12 14.15
N GLU A 152 17.93 0.72 15.28
CA GLU A 152 19.35 0.37 15.38
C GLU A 152 19.76 -0.87 14.56
N ASN A 153 18.87 -1.87 14.49
CA ASN A 153 19.15 -3.16 13.84
C ASN A 153 18.73 -3.20 12.38
N ILE A 154 18.28 -2.09 11.82
CA ILE A 154 17.74 -2.03 10.45
C ILE A 154 18.36 -0.86 9.71
N ARG A 155 18.97 -1.15 8.56
CA ARG A 155 19.40 -0.16 7.59
C ARG A 155 18.42 -0.12 6.44
N VAL A 156 18.15 1.05 5.89
CA VAL A 156 17.18 1.21 4.80
C VAL A 156 17.84 1.91 3.63
N ILE A 157 17.88 1.22 2.51
CA ILE A 157 18.36 1.75 1.24
C ILE A 157 17.16 1.98 0.34
N VAL A 158 16.97 3.24 -0.07
CA VAL A 158 15.81 3.66 -0.87
C VAL A 158 16.27 4.09 -2.26
N LEU A 159 15.98 3.30 -3.28
CA LEU A 159 16.22 3.66 -4.68
C LEU A 159 15.02 4.42 -5.22
N PHE A 160 15.26 5.60 -5.79
CA PHE A 160 14.21 6.38 -6.43
C PHE A 160 14.70 6.98 -7.76
N PRO A 161 13.83 7.09 -8.78
CA PRO A 161 14.17 7.74 -10.05
C PRO A 161 14.29 9.24 -9.84
N GLU A 162 15.43 9.82 -10.16
CA GLU A 162 15.76 11.23 -9.86
C GLU A 162 14.72 12.22 -10.42
N LYS A 163 14.09 11.88 -11.57
CA LYS A 163 13.22 12.79 -12.33
C LYS A 163 11.72 12.49 -12.22
N GLU A 164 11.32 11.39 -11.57
CA GLU A 164 9.90 10.97 -11.54
C GLU A 164 9.23 11.21 -10.19
N VAL A 165 9.98 11.52 -9.14
CA VAL A 165 9.44 11.84 -7.81
C VAL A 165 9.26 13.36 -7.67
N THR A 166 8.19 13.80 -7.01
CA THR A 166 8.02 15.22 -6.70
C THR A 166 9.08 15.68 -5.67
N GLU A 167 9.38 16.98 -5.65
CA GLU A 167 10.34 17.52 -4.69
C GLU A 167 9.98 17.18 -3.25
N ARG A 168 8.70 17.28 -2.87
CA ARG A 168 8.22 16.95 -1.53
C ARG A 168 8.37 15.47 -1.19
N GLN A 169 8.05 14.57 -2.12
CA GLN A 169 8.29 13.14 -1.94
C GLN A 169 9.78 12.84 -1.76
N ARG A 170 10.65 13.49 -2.54
CA ARG A 170 12.10 13.33 -2.41
C ARG A 170 12.57 13.81 -1.05
N ARG A 171 12.21 15.00 -0.63
CA ARG A 171 12.61 15.58 0.65
C ARG A 171 12.18 14.76 1.86
N GLN A 172 11.02 14.11 1.80
CA GLN A 172 10.58 13.21 2.86
C GLN A 172 11.52 12.00 3.07
N MET A 173 12.30 11.61 2.07
CA MET A 173 13.28 10.51 2.17
C MET A 173 14.68 11.03 2.47
N THR A 174 15.08 12.14 1.82
CA THR A 174 16.46 12.59 1.76
C THR A 174 16.90 13.49 2.94
N THR A 175 15.95 13.96 3.75
CA THR A 175 16.22 14.82 4.91
C THR A 175 16.34 14.06 6.25
N LEU A 176 16.26 12.72 6.23
CA LEU A 176 16.23 11.92 7.46
C LEU A 176 17.62 11.60 8.04
N GLY A 177 18.53 11.06 7.25
CA GLY A 177 19.85 10.61 7.72
C GLY A 177 19.83 9.35 8.60
N LYS A 178 20.78 9.20 9.51
CA LYS A 178 21.01 8.02 10.39
C LYS A 178 21.12 6.72 9.58
N ASN A 179 20.15 5.81 9.75
CA ASN A 179 20.11 4.50 9.14
C ASN A 179 19.37 4.49 7.77
N ILE A 180 19.05 5.66 7.22
CA ILE A 180 18.35 5.81 5.93
C ILE A 180 19.35 6.28 4.87
N TYR A 181 19.46 5.54 3.77
CA TYR A 181 20.39 5.75 2.66
C TYR A 181 19.63 5.93 1.35
N PRO A 182 19.23 7.15 0.99
CA PRO A 182 18.53 7.40 -0.26
C PRO A 182 19.50 7.44 -1.44
N LEU A 183 19.14 6.74 -2.53
CA LEU A 183 19.93 6.65 -3.77
C LEU A 183 19.07 7.15 -4.94
N ALA A 184 19.47 8.28 -5.52
CA ALA A 184 18.85 8.84 -6.71
C ALA A 184 19.43 8.16 -7.95
N VAL A 185 18.62 7.36 -8.64
CA VAL A 185 19.02 6.57 -9.81
C VAL A 185 18.74 7.37 -11.09
N ALA A 186 19.75 7.42 -11.97
CA ALA A 186 19.58 7.96 -13.32
C ALA A 186 18.81 6.93 -14.19
N GLY A 187 17.50 6.93 -14.09
CA GLY A 187 16.60 5.98 -14.76
C GLY A 187 15.14 6.21 -14.39
N LYS A 188 14.30 5.23 -14.71
CA LYS A 188 12.88 5.19 -14.38
C LYS A 188 12.62 4.35 -13.14
N PHE A 189 11.38 4.37 -12.65
CA PHE A 189 10.97 3.53 -11.52
C PHE A 189 11.15 2.02 -11.82
N ASP A 190 10.85 1.59 -13.03
CA ASP A 190 11.06 0.19 -13.46
C ASP A 190 12.54 -0.22 -13.39
N ASP A 191 13.48 0.69 -13.68
CA ASP A 191 14.92 0.44 -13.54
C ASP A 191 15.32 0.25 -12.07
N CYS A 192 14.76 1.07 -11.16
CA CYS A 192 14.98 0.90 -9.72
C CYS A 192 14.45 -0.46 -9.23
N GLN A 193 13.25 -0.86 -9.67
CA GLN A 193 12.69 -2.16 -9.33
C GLN A 193 13.53 -3.33 -9.88
N ALA A 194 14.01 -3.22 -11.12
CA ALA A 194 14.84 -4.23 -11.75
C ALA A 194 16.16 -4.43 -10.98
N GLN A 195 16.81 -3.34 -10.55
CA GLN A 195 18.02 -3.40 -9.74
C GLN A 195 17.79 -4.06 -8.38
N VAL A 196 16.70 -3.72 -7.70
CA VAL A 196 16.34 -4.36 -6.42
C VAL A 196 16.08 -5.86 -6.59
N LYS A 197 15.36 -6.27 -7.66
CA LYS A 197 15.12 -7.69 -7.96
C LYS A 197 16.42 -8.42 -8.26
N GLN A 198 17.36 -7.79 -8.99
CA GLN A 198 18.68 -8.37 -9.26
C GLN A 198 19.49 -8.54 -7.98
N ALA A 199 19.49 -7.55 -7.07
CA ALA A 199 20.18 -7.64 -5.79
C ALA A 199 19.68 -8.81 -4.92
N PHE A 200 18.37 -9.05 -4.86
CA PHE A 200 17.81 -10.20 -4.15
C PHE A 200 18.18 -11.56 -4.77
N ALA A 201 18.48 -11.60 -6.07
CA ALA A 201 18.84 -12.81 -6.78
C ALA A 201 20.38 -13.02 -6.90
N ASP A 202 21.19 -12.05 -6.47
CA ASP A 202 22.65 -12.09 -6.64
C ASP A 202 23.31 -12.94 -5.54
N PRO A 203 23.97 -14.08 -5.90
CA PRO A 203 24.63 -14.93 -4.93
C PRO A 203 25.81 -14.25 -4.22
N ASP A 204 26.43 -13.23 -4.83
CA ASP A 204 27.53 -12.48 -4.18
C ASP A 204 27.02 -11.63 -3.00
N LEU A 205 25.74 -11.30 -2.99
CA LEU A 205 25.08 -10.55 -1.91
C LEU A 205 24.39 -11.46 -0.88
N ALA A 206 24.50 -12.79 -1.01
CA ALA A 206 23.85 -13.74 -0.09
C ALA A 206 24.31 -13.60 1.38
N GLY A 207 25.50 -13.03 1.60
CA GLY A 207 26.00 -12.69 2.95
C GLY A 207 25.31 -11.49 3.59
N LEU A 208 24.65 -10.65 2.81
CA LEU A 208 23.87 -9.53 3.29
C LEU A 208 22.45 -10.01 3.61
N ALA A 209 22.00 -9.74 4.83
CA ALA A 209 20.63 -10.06 5.25
C ALA A 209 19.63 -9.08 4.60
N LEU A 210 19.40 -9.22 3.29
CA LEU A 210 18.50 -8.35 2.53
C LEU A 210 17.04 -8.72 2.79
N SER A 211 16.19 -7.71 2.97
CA SER A 211 14.72 -7.87 3.01
C SER A 211 14.04 -6.70 2.30
N SER A 212 12.76 -6.87 1.96
CA SER A 212 11.97 -5.86 1.27
C SER A 212 10.88 -5.28 2.16
N ALA A 213 10.70 -3.96 2.09
CA ALA A 213 9.56 -3.27 2.67
C ALA A 213 8.56 -2.76 1.59
N ASN A 214 8.62 -3.27 0.37
CA ASN A 214 7.63 -3.00 -0.67
C ASN A 214 6.31 -3.77 -0.43
N SER A 215 5.30 -3.53 -1.24
CA SER A 215 3.97 -4.16 -1.14
C SER A 215 3.97 -5.70 -1.32
N ILE A 216 5.07 -6.28 -1.77
CA ILE A 216 5.28 -7.73 -1.83
C ILE A 216 5.39 -8.37 -0.44
N ASN A 217 5.83 -7.63 0.58
CA ASN A 217 5.92 -8.13 1.94
C ASN A 217 4.54 -8.18 2.61
N ILE A 218 4.23 -9.30 3.27
CA ILE A 218 2.95 -9.51 3.97
C ILE A 218 2.71 -8.49 5.10
N GLY A 219 3.78 -7.99 5.73
CA GLY A 219 3.71 -6.93 6.73
C GLY A 219 3.22 -5.59 6.17
N ARG A 220 3.27 -5.40 4.84
CA ARG A 220 2.68 -4.24 4.16
C ARG A 220 1.21 -4.49 3.80
N LEU A 221 0.76 -5.73 3.76
CA LEU A 221 -0.58 -6.09 3.33
C LEU A 221 -1.58 -6.14 4.50
N LEU A 222 -1.33 -6.98 5.49
CA LEU A 222 -2.30 -7.25 6.56
C LEU A 222 -2.75 -6.01 7.34
N PRO A 223 -1.88 -5.03 7.67
CA PRO A 223 -2.31 -3.84 8.39
C PRO A 223 -3.32 -2.99 7.63
N GLN A 224 -3.39 -3.13 6.32
CA GLN A 224 -4.34 -2.39 5.48
C GLN A 224 -5.78 -2.88 5.64
N ALA A 225 -6.02 -4.09 6.12
CA ALA A 225 -7.37 -4.56 6.45
C ALA A 225 -8.03 -3.73 7.57
N VAL A 226 -7.24 -3.14 8.46
CA VAL A 226 -7.72 -2.44 9.66
C VAL A 226 -8.59 -1.24 9.33
N TYR A 227 -8.15 -0.39 8.40
CA TYR A 227 -8.89 0.85 8.12
C TYR A 227 -10.24 0.61 7.41
N TYR A 228 -10.45 -0.54 6.78
CA TYR A 228 -11.77 -0.91 6.26
C TYR A 228 -12.74 -1.25 7.38
N PHE A 229 -12.32 -2.02 8.39
CA PHE A 229 -13.12 -2.26 9.60
C PHE A 229 -13.39 -0.96 10.35
N TYR A 230 -12.38 -0.12 10.50
CA TYR A 230 -12.54 1.17 11.14
C TYR A 230 -13.55 2.05 10.39
N ALA A 231 -13.39 2.22 9.08
CA ALA A 231 -14.30 3.03 8.27
C ALA A 231 -15.74 2.50 8.36
N HIS A 232 -15.94 1.19 8.17
CA HIS A 232 -17.24 0.55 8.31
C HIS A 232 -17.88 0.86 9.67
N SER A 233 -17.14 0.73 10.77
CA SER A 233 -17.64 0.97 12.11
C SER A 233 -18.14 2.41 12.34
N ARG A 234 -17.67 3.37 11.54
CA ARG A 234 -18.03 4.79 11.63
C ARG A 234 -19.20 5.17 10.72
N VAL A 235 -19.30 4.56 9.53
CA VAL A 235 -20.34 4.92 8.55
C VAL A 235 -21.54 3.96 8.55
N ALA A 236 -21.37 2.74 9.09
CA ALA A 236 -22.36 1.68 9.09
C ALA A 236 -22.43 0.95 10.45
N PRO A 237 -22.65 1.67 11.57
CA PRO A 237 -22.65 1.07 12.91
C PRO A 237 -23.79 0.07 13.13
N GLY A 238 -24.82 0.08 12.30
CA GLY A 238 -25.92 -0.92 12.28
C GLY A 238 -25.58 -2.22 11.55
N GLY A 239 -24.39 -2.33 10.92
CA GLY A 239 -23.97 -3.51 10.16
C GLY A 239 -24.38 -3.46 8.69
N GLU A 240 -24.74 -2.31 8.15
CA GLU A 240 -25.08 -2.13 6.74
C GLU A 240 -23.87 -2.43 5.86
N LYS A 241 -24.12 -2.96 4.66
CA LYS A 241 -23.04 -3.20 3.71
C LYS A 241 -22.55 -1.88 3.09
N VAL A 242 -21.23 -1.72 3.03
CA VAL A 242 -20.57 -0.52 2.49
C VAL A 242 -19.99 -0.80 1.10
N VAL A 243 -20.09 0.16 0.18
CA VAL A 243 -19.29 0.18 -1.05
C VAL A 243 -17.98 0.90 -0.76
N PHE A 244 -16.85 0.25 -1.07
CA PHE A 244 -15.53 0.87 -0.94
C PHE A 244 -14.90 1.09 -2.31
N SER A 245 -14.53 2.34 -2.63
CA SER A 245 -13.77 2.66 -3.84
C SER A 245 -12.29 2.87 -3.52
N VAL A 246 -11.45 2.11 -4.19
CA VAL A 246 -10.03 1.98 -3.89
C VAL A 246 -9.21 2.35 -5.11
N PRO A 247 -8.40 3.44 -5.05
CA PRO A 247 -7.43 3.73 -6.09
C PRO A 247 -6.36 2.63 -6.11
N SER A 248 -6.26 1.92 -7.23
CA SER A 248 -5.55 0.65 -7.33
C SER A 248 -4.39 0.72 -8.33
N GLY A 249 -3.15 0.71 -7.81
CA GLY A 249 -1.92 0.52 -8.57
C GLY A 249 -1.37 -0.89 -8.35
N ASN A 250 -0.56 -1.12 -7.30
CA ASN A 250 -0.05 -2.45 -6.93
C ASN A 250 -1.05 -3.37 -6.21
N PHE A 251 -2.30 -2.98 -6.09
CA PHE A 251 -3.41 -3.75 -5.48
C PHE A 251 -3.21 -4.16 -4.01
N GLY A 252 -2.22 -3.61 -3.32
CA GLY A 252 -2.02 -3.89 -1.89
C GLY A 252 -3.18 -3.40 -1.04
N ASP A 253 -3.69 -2.22 -1.34
CA ASP A 253 -4.82 -1.60 -0.65
C ASP A 253 -6.11 -2.42 -0.85
N LEU A 254 -6.49 -2.68 -2.10
CA LEU A 254 -7.64 -3.52 -2.42
C LEU A 254 -7.55 -4.91 -1.76
N MET A 255 -6.36 -5.52 -1.78
CA MET A 255 -6.14 -6.82 -1.11
C MET A 255 -6.37 -6.74 0.41
N GLY A 256 -5.99 -5.63 1.05
CA GLY A 256 -6.33 -5.39 2.46
C GLY A 256 -7.84 -5.39 2.68
N GLY A 257 -8.59 -4.72 1.81
CA GLY A 257 -10.06 -4.71 1.81
C GLY A 257 -10.68 -6.10 1.59
N LEU A 258 -10.17 -6.85 0.62
CA LEU A 258 -10.63 -8.21 0.34
C LEU A 258 -10.34 -9.18 1.49
N ILE A 259 -9.19 -9.04 2.16
CA ILE A 259 -8.90 -9.78 3.38
C ILE A 259 -9.93 -9.42 4.46
N ALA A 260 -10.23 -8.13 4.66
CA ALA A 260 -11.26 -7.71 5.61
C ALA A 260 -12.63 -8.30 5.29
N LEU A 261 -13.05 -8.32 4.01
CA LEU A 261 -14.27 -8.97 3.55
C LEU A 261 -14.28 -10.45 3.94
N LYS A 262 -13.22 -11.19 3.65
CA LYS A 262 -13.11 -12.62 3.99
C LYS A 262 -13.02 -12.86 5.50
N MET A 263 -12.64 -11.86 6.28
CA MET A 263 -12.69 -11.87 7.74
C MET A 263 -14.07 -11.52 8.31
N GLY A 264 -15.07 -11.24 7.46
CA GLY A 264 -16.44 -10.99 7.87
C GLY A 264 -16.90 -9.53 7.82
N LEU A 265 -16.09 -8.60 7.28
CA LEU A 265 -16.51 -7.21 7.10
C LEU A 265 -17.73 -7.12 6.15
N PRO A 266 -18.83 -6.45 6.54
CA PRO A 266 -19.99 -6.28 5.68
C PRO A 266 -19.70 -5.30 4.53
N VAL A 267 -19.34 -5.84 3.37
CA VAL A 267 -19.08 -5.08 2.14
C VAL A 267 -20.14 -5.40 1.10
N LYS A 268 -20.62 -4.39 0.38
CA LYS A 268 -21.49 -4.55 -0.78
C LYS A 268 -20.66 -4.96 -1.99
N GLN A 269 -19.65 -4.15 -2.31
CA GLN A 269 -18.72 -4.39 -3.41
C GLN A 269 -17.51 -3.44 -3.27
N PHE A 270 -16.35 -3.88 -3.73
CA PHE A 270 -15.20 -3.01 -3.92
C PHE A 270 -15.20 -2.44 -5.34
N VAL A 271 -14.88 -1.17 -5.47
CA VAL A 271 -14.58 -0.52 -6.75
C VAL A 271 -13.07 -0.43 -6.88
N ALA A 272 -12.49 -1.27 -7.73
CA ALA A 272 -11.06 -1.22 -8.07
C ALA A 272 -10.87 -0.18 -9.19
N ALA A 273 -10.53 1.04 -8.82
CA ALA A 273 -10.31 2.14 -9.77
C ALA A 273 -8.83 2.21 -10.14
N THR A 274 -8.49 1.94 -11.40
CA THR A 274 -7.14 2.10 -11.94
C THR A 274 -7.02 3.40 -12.73
N ASN A 275 -5.81 3.86 -12.99
CA ASN A 275 -5.57 4.85 -14.03
C ASN A 275 -5.57 4.17 -15.42
N GLU A 276 -4.93 4.78 -16.42
CA GLU A 276 -4.88 4.22 -17.78
C GLU A 276 -4.03 2.93 -17.87
N ASN A 277 -3.35 2.51 -16.80
CA ASN A 277 -2.80 1.17 -16.68
C ASN A 277 -3.95 0.25 -16.25
N ASP A 278 -4.65 -0.28 -17.24
CA ASP A 278 -5.98 -0.88 -17.11
C ASP A 278 -5.99 -2.40 -17.38
N GLU A 279 -4.84 -3.07 -17.23
CA GLU A 279 -4.72 -4.52 -17.42
C GLU A 279 -5.69 -5.33 -16.54
N PHE A 280 -5.96 -4.86 -15.31
CA PHE A 280 -6.92 -5.52 -14.43
C PHE A 280 -8.38 -5.30 -14.82
N PRO A 281 -8.87 -4.07 -15.08
CA PRO A 281 -10.20 -3.86 -15.68
C PRO A 281 -10.44 -4.68 -16.95
N LEU A 282 -9.45 -4.75 -17.85
CA LEU A 282 -9.54 -5.57 -19.06
C LEU A 282 -9.60 -7.06 -18.75
N PHE A 283 -8.79 -7.54 -17.79
CA PHE A 283 -8.88 -8.92 -17.31
C PHE A 283 -10.28 -9.23 -16.74
N MET A 284 -10.83 -8.36 -15.93
CA MET A 284 -12.16 -8.54 -15.35
C MET A 284 -13.26 -8.60 -16.42
N GLN A 285 -13.09 -7.92 -17.54
CA GLN A 285 -14.03 -7.97 -18.67
C GLN A 285 -13.84 -9.24 -19.52
N THR A 286 -12.61 -9.55 -19.89
CA THR A 286 -12.29 -10.53 -20.93
C THR A 286 -11.89 -11.90 -20.38
N GLY A 287 -11.46 -12.00 -19.12
CA GLY A 287 -10.87 -13.20 -18.54
C GLY A 287 -9.42 -13.47 -19.02
N ARG A 288 -8.84 -12.55 -19.80
CA ARG A 288 -7.44 -12.65 -20.28
C ARG A 288 -6.61 -11.58 -19.61
N TYR A 289 -5.55 -11.98 -18.94
CA TYR A 289 -4.59 -11.08 -18.34
C TYR A 289 -3.39 -10.85 -19.24
N GLU A 290 -3.11 -9.59 -19.52
CA GLU A 290 -1.94 -9.16 -20.30
C GLU A 290 -1.29 -7.96 -19.60
N PRO A 291 -0.02 -8.07 -19.17
CA PRO A 291 0.70 -6.95 -18.58
C PRO A 291 0.88 -5.80 -19.57
N ILE A 292 0.78 -4.56 -19.09
CA ILE A 292 1.11 -3.36 -19.87
C ILE A 292 2.59 -3.05 -19.72
N GLN A 293 3.35 -3.14 -20.80
CA GLN A 293 4.79 -2.86 -20.81
C GLN A 293 5.19 -2.02 -22.04
N PRO A 294 5.83 -0.86 -21.83
CA PRO A 294 6.06 -0.19 -20.54
C PRO A 294 4.76 0.33 -19.93
N SER A 295 4.74 0.57 -18.60
CA SER A 295 3.63 1.23 -17.93
C SER A 295 3.40 2.63 -18.51
N LYS A 296 2.11 3.03 -18.57
CA LYS A 296 1.70 4.37 -19.04
C LYS A 296 1.94 5.40 -17.93
N ASN A 297 2.43 6.57 -18.32
CA ASN A 297 2.62 7.69 -17.40
C ASN A 297 1.31 8.47 -17.24
N CYS A 298 0.78 8.48 -16.03
CA CYS A 298 -0.42 9.21 -15.63
C CYS A 298 -0.09 10.16 -14.48
N ILE A 299 -0.95 11.17 -14.24
CA ILE A 299 -0.77 12.13 -13.14
C ILE A 299 -0.86 11.48 -11.76
N SER A 300 -1.57 10.36 -11.64
CA SER A 300 -1.58 9.49 -10.45
C SER A 300 -0.35 8.57 -10.45
N ASN A 301 0.83 9.14 -10.28
CA ASN A 301 2.13 8.51 -10.56
C ASN A 301 2.38 7.21 -9.79
N ALA A 302 1.93 7.09 -8.53
CA ALA A 302 2.09 5.88 -7.73
C ALA A 302 1.23 4.70 -8.22
N MET A 303 0.32 4.94 -9.16
CA MET A 303 -0.50 3.93 -9.84
C MET A 303 0.02 3.60 -11.26
N ASN A 304 1.17 4.14 -11.68
CA ASN A 304 1.81 3.82 -12.97
C ASN A 304 2.49 2.45 -12.88
N VAL A 305 1.67 1.41 -12.88
CA VAL A 305 2.07 0.02 -12.70
C VAL A 305 1.38 -0.82 -13.77
N GLY A 306 2.12 -1.36 -14.70
CA GLY A 306 1.56 -2.17 -15.79
C GLY A 306 1.52 -3.69 -15.49
N HIS A 307 2.07 -4.10 -14.34
CA HIS A 307 1.95 -5.45 -13.78
C HIS A 307 1.96 -5.41 -12.26
N PRO A 308 0.78 -5.27 -11.63
CA PRO A 308 0.65 -5.21 -10.18
C PRO A 308 1.08 -6.51 -9.50
N SER A 309 2.08 -6.45 -8.63
CA SER A 309 2.62 -7.64 -7.96
C SER A 309 1.61 -8.36 -7.07
N ASN A 310 0.65 -7.64 -6.47
CA ASN A 310 -0.37 -8.26 -5.62
C ASN A 310 -1.48 -8.98 -6.41
N LEU A 311 -1.50 -8.95 -7.74
CA LEU A 311 -2.41 -9.79 -8.53
C LEU A 311 -2.16 -11.28 -8.29
N ALA A 312 -0.91 -11.70 -8.03
CA ALA A 312 -0.62 -13.08 -7.64
C ALA A 312 -1.39 -13.49 -6.37
N ARG A 313 -1.49 -12.58 -5.37
CA ARG A 313 -2.30 -12.81 -4.16
C ARG A 313 -3.80 -12.78 -4.45
N LEU A 314 -4.23 -11.84 -5.30
CA LEU A 314 -5.63 -11.76 -5.71
C LEU A 314 -6.07 -13.05 -6.41
N PHE A 315 -5.28 -13.55 -7.35
CA PHE A 315 -5.55 -14.83 -8.00
C PHE A 315 -5.61 -15.98 -6.99
N ALA A 316 -4.64 -16.06 -6.08
CA ALA A 316 -4.61 -17.09 -5.04
C ALA A 316 -5.84 -17.04 -4.12
N LEU A 317 -6.35 -15.84 -3.77
CA LEU A 317 -7.54 -15.66 -2.95
C LEU A 317 -8.80 -16.26 -3.59
N TYR A 318 -8.87 -16.28 -4.91
CA TYR A 318 -9.97 -16.86 -5.69
C TYR A 318 -9.60 -18.19 -6.36
N GLY A 319 -8.67 -18.95 -5.76
CA GLY A 319 -8.32 -20.29 -6.19
C GLY A 319 -7.47 -20.38 -7.46
N GLY A 320 -7.03 -19.25 -8.01
CA GLY A 320 -6.15 -19.19 -9.18
C GLY A 320 -4.66 -19.27 -8.82
N GLN A 321 -3.81 -19.08 -9.84
CA GLN A 321 -2.36 -18.96 -9.67
C GLN A 321 -1.76 -18.12 -10.80
N MET A 322 -0.93 -17.15 -10.43
CA MET A 322 -0.17 -16.29 -11.33
C MET A 322 1.26 -16.20 -10.81
N ASP A 323 2.24 -16.32 -11.68
CA ASP A 323 3.65 -16.16 -11.31
C ASP A 323 4.09 -14.67 -11.31
N GLU A 324 5.34 -14.42 -10.92
CA GLU A 324 5.91 -13.09 -10.80
C GLU A 324 6.07 -12.35 -12.13
N SER A 325 5.94 -13.04 -13.27
CA SER A 325 5.98 -12.44 -14.61
C SER A 325 4.61 -12.04 -15.14
N GLY A 326 3.54 -12.40 -14.44
CA GLY A 326 2.15 -12.19 -14.87
C GLY A 326 1.60 -13.35 -15.70
N ARG A 327 2.31 -14.48 -15.82
CA ARG A 327 1.81 -15.67 -16.48
C ARG A 327 0.75 -16.33 -15.61
N VAL A 328 -0.45 -16.47 -16.16
CA VAL A 328 -1.54 -17.19 -15.51
C VAL A 328 -1.32 -18.69 -15.66
N ILE A 329 -1.09 -19.37 -14.53
CA ILE A 329 -0.91 -20.83 -14.45
C ILE A 329 -2.26 -21.52 -14.25
N ARG A 330 -3.11 -20.93 -13.41
CA ARG A 330 -4.47 -21.38 -13.16
C ARG A 330 -5.41 -20.17 -13.06
N GLN A 331 -6.53 -20.22 -13.77
CA GLN A 331 -7.52 -19.15 -13.72
C GLN A 331 -8.18 -19.08 -12.33
N PRO A 332 -8.46 -17.89 -11.82
CA PRO A 332 -9.25 -17.72 -10.61
C PRO A 332 -10.74 -17.92 -10.89
N GLU A 333 -11.54 -18.07 -9.84
CA GLU A 333 -13.00 -18.04 -9.92
C GLU A 333 -13.49 -16.62 -10.28
N LEU A 334 -13.48 -16.32 -11.58
CA LEU A 334 -13.74 -14.97 -12.10
C LEU A 334 -15.16 -14.48 -11.80
N SER A 335 -16.15 -15.38 -11.72
CA SER A 335 -17.50 -15.05 -11.31
C SER A 335 -17.54 -14.49 -9.87
N ALA A 336 -16.89 -15.17 -8.93
CA ALA A 336 -16.79 -14.72 -7.55
C ALA A 336 -16.02 -13.38 -7.43
N MET A 337 -14.95 -13.20 -8.23
CA MET A 337 -14.24 -11.91 -8.28
C MET A 337 -15.18 -10.79 -8.72
N ARG A 338 -16.00 -11.00 -9.77
CA ARG A 338 -16.93 -9.99 -10.31
C ARG A 338 -18.08 -9.67 -9.36
N GLU A 339 -18.49 -10.60 -8.52
CA GLU A 339 -19.48 -10.35 -7.47
C GLU A 339 -18.94 -9.41 -6.39
N GLU A 340 -17.65 -9.52 -6.06
CA GLU A 340 -17.03 -8.76 -4.97
C GLU A 340 -16.29 -7.51 -5.45
N ILE A 341 -15.87 -7.45 -6.73
CA ILE A 341 -15.07 -6.37 -7.30
C ILE A 341 -15.70 -5.86 -8.60
N TYR A 342 -15.97 -4.56 -8.64
CA TYR A 342 -16.19 -3.79 -9.86
C TYR A 342 -14.88 -3.12 -10.25
N ALA A 343 -14.36 -3.37 -11.44
CA ALA A 343 -13.09 -2.81 -11.90
C ALA A 343 -13.31 -1.77 -13.01
N VAL A 344 -12.66 -0.63 -12.90
CA VAL A 344 -12.84 0.49 -13.84
C VAL A 344 -11.54 1.26 -14.04
N SER A 345 -11.30 1.69 -15.28
CA SER A 345 -10.18 2.56 -15.66
C SER A 345 -10.65 4.01 -15.76
N ILE A 346 -9.86 4.92 -15.20
CA ILE A 346 -10.09 6.38 -15.19
C ILE A 346 -8.94 7.06 -15.92
N SER A 347 -9.27 7.84 -16.95
CA SER A 347 -8.26 8.58 -17.70
C SER A 347 -7.73 9.79 -16.92
N ASP A 348 -6.57 10.31 -17.34
CA ASP A 348 -6.01 11.55 -16.80
C ASP A 348 -6.96 12.75 -16.97
N GLU A 349 -7.68 12.82 -18.08
CA GLU A 349 -8.68 13.87 -18.32
C GLU A 349 -9.84 13.79 -17.31
N GLU A 350 -10.37 12.58 -17.08
CA GLU A 350 -11.44 12.36 -16.11
C GLU A 350 -10.93 12.59 -14.68
N THR A 351 -9.70 12.22 -14.38
CA THR A 351 -9.06 12.50 -13.08
C THR A 351 -8.99 14.00 -12.82
N ARG A 352 -8.53 14.80 -13.80
CA ARG A 352 -8.48 16.27 -13.72
C ARG A 352 -9.86 16.88 -13.53
N GLN A 353 -10.83 16.42 -14.31
CA GLN A 353 -12.21 16.89 -14.19
C GLN A 353 -12.78 16.55 -12.80
N THR A 354 -12.47 15.38 -12.29
CA THR A 354 -12.92 14.94 -10.95
C THR A 354 -12.34 15.82 -9.84
N ILE A 355 -11.04 16.17 -9.89
CA ILE A 355 -10.42 17.10 -8.92
C ILE A 355 -11.17 18.45 -8.94
N LYS A 356 -11.40 19.00 -10.14
CA LYS A 356 -12.09 20.27 -10.31
C LYS A 356 -13.53 20.21 -9.80
N ASP A 357 -14.28 19.16 -10.15
CA ASP A 357 -15.67 19.01 -9.75
C ASP A 357 -15.82 18.76 -8.24
N ALA A 358 -14.95 17.98 -7.61
CA ALA A 358 -14.95 17.75 -6.17
C ALA A 358 -14.76 19.08 -5.42
N TYR A 359 -13.81 19.90 -5.86
CA TYR A 359 -13.61 21.21 -5.24
C TYR A 359 -14.79 22.16 -5.51
N THR A 360 -15.23 22.28 -6.74
CA THR A 360 -16.26 23.27 -7.14
C THR A 360 -17.61 22.97 -6.50
N ARG A 361 -17.99 21.68 -6.40
CA ARG A 361 -19.32 21.27 -5.91
C ARG A 361 -19.35 21.00 -4.41
N HIS A 362 -18.23 20.53 -3.85
CA HIS A 362 -18.21 20.03 -2.46
C HIS A 362 -17.12 20.68 -1.59
N MET A 363 -16.30 21.58 -2.15
CA MET A 363 -15.16 22.22 -1.46
C MET A 363 -14.11 21.20 -0.96
N VAL A 364 -14.03 20.04 -1.61
CA VAL A 364 -13.10 18.97 -1.26
C VAL A 364 -11.91 18.99 -2.20
N LEU A 365 -10.71 19.09 -1.65
CA LEU A 365 -9.46 18.93 -2.40
C LEU A 365 -9.10 17.45 -2.45
N LEU A 366 -9.04 16.89 -3.66
CA LEU A 366 -8.55 15.55 -3.93
C LEU A 366 -7.18 15.64 -4.60
N GLU A 367 -6.30 14.69 -4.25
CA GLU A 367 -5.08 14.48 -5.02
C GLU A 367 -5.34 13.48 -6.17
N PRO A 368 -4.42 13.34 -7.15
CA PRO A 368 -4.71 12.55 -8.35
C PRO A 368 -5.12 11.10 -8.10
N HIS A 369 -4.57 10.43 -7.09
CA HIS A 369 -4.94 9.03 -6.78
C HIS A 369 -6.32 8.95 -6.13
N GLY A 370 -6.60 9.79 -5.12
CA GLY A 370 -7.93 9.88 -4.52
C GLY A 370 -9.00 10.27 -5.53
N ALA A 371 -8.66 11.13 -6.50
CA ALA A 371 -9.56 11.50 -7.59
C ALA A 371 -9.89 10.32 -8.50
N VAL A 372 -8.94 9.43 -8.80
CA VAL A 372 -9.23 8.16 -9.50
C VAL A 372 -10.20 7.30 -8.70
N GLY A 373 -9.97 7.16 -7.39
CA GLY A 373 -10.90 6.43 -6.52
C GLY A 373 -12.30 7.05 -6.50
N TRP A 374 -12.39 8.38 -6.36
CA TRP A 374 -13.67 9.09 -6.36
C TRP A 374 -14.40 8.99 -7.70
N ALA A 375 -13.71 9.13 -8.83
CA ALA A 375 -14.29 8.95 -10.17
C ALA A 375 -14.82 7.53 -10.37
N GLY A 376 -14.07 6.52 -9.90
CA GLY A 376 -14.50 5.12 -9.91
C GLY A 376 -15.79 4.92 -9.12
N LEU A 377 -15.89 5.50 -7.91
CA LEU A 377 -17.13 5.47 -7.12
C LEU A 377 -18.30 6.11 -7.88
N GLN A 378 -18.07 7.29 -8.47
CA GLN A 378 -19.11 7.98 -9.23
C GLN A 378 -19.60 7.17 -10.45
N ARG A 379 -18.70 6.46 -11.14
CA ARG A 379 -19.10 5.55 -12.24
C ARG A 379 -19.92 4.38 -11.72
N TYR A 380 -19.48 3.74 -10.62
CA TYR A 380 -20.24 2.66 -9.99
C TYR A 380 -21.66 3.08 -9.62
N LEU A 381 -21.81 4.23 -8.95
CA LEU A 381 -23.11 4.73 -8.53
C LEU A 381 -24.03 5.10 -9.71
N ARG A 382 -23.48 5.57 -10.82
CA ARG A 382 -24.26 5.82 -12.05
C ARG A 382 -24.74 4.53 -12.71
N GLU A 383 -23.95 3.47 -12.65
CA GLU A 383 -24.25 2.19 -13.31
C GLU A 383 -25.21 1.32 -12.47
N PHE A 384 -24.99 1.24 -11.17
CA PHE A 384 -25.73 0.34 -10.28
C PHE A 384 -26.75 1.03 -9.37
N GLY A 385 -26.91 2.32 -9.50
CA GLY A 385 -27.79 3.13 -8.66
C GLY A 385 -27.13 3.66 -7.40
N ASP A 386 -27.81 4.57 -6.73
CA ASP A 386 -27.29 5.20 -5.52
C ASP A 386 -27.22 4.22 -4.35
N TRP A 387 -26.04 4.05 -3.75
CA TRP A 387 -25.80 3.17 -2.61
C TRP A 387 -25.23 3.96 -1.43
N ASN A 388 -25.82 3.72 -0.25
CA ASN A 388 -25.43 4.33 1.01
C ASN A 388 -25.26 3.28 2.11
N PRO A 389 -24.19 3.33 2.91
CA PRO A 389 -23.04 4.22 2.77
C PRO A 389 -22.03 3.76 1.70
N ALA A 390 -21.30 4.73 1.13
CA ALA A 390 -20.20 4.48 0.22
C ALA A 390 -18.97 5.32 0.61
N VAL A 391 -17.80 4.71 0.57
CA VAL A 391 -16.53 5.30 1.02
C VAL A 391 -15.50 5.22 -0.11
N SER A 392 -14.91 6.36 -0.49
CA SER A 392 -13.72 6.40 -1.34
C SER A 392 -12.49 6.68 -0.50
N LEU A 393 -11.36 6.06 -0.85
CA LEU A 393 -10.10 6.25 -0.13
C LEU A 393 -9.31 7.41 -0.70
N GLU A 394 -8.91 8.37 0.16
CA GLU A 394 -7.94 9.40 -0.14
C GLU A 394 -6.57 8.95 0.37
N THR A 395 -5.65 8.67 -0.54
CA THR A 395 -4.46 7.87 -0.24
C THR A 395 -3.19 8.68 -0.08
N ALA A 396 -3.20 9.96 -0.47
CA ALA A 396 -2.11 10.90 -0.24
C ALA A 396 -2.66 12.32 -0.01
N ASP A 397 -1.85 13.20 0.56
CA ASP A 397 -2.27 14.59 0.79
C ASP A 397 -2.12 15.42 -0.49
N PRO A 398 -3.11 16.26 -0.85
CA PRO A 398 -3.05 17.16 -2.00
C PRO A 398 -1.80 18.05 -2.07
N ALA A 399 -1.23 18.40 -0.92
CA ALA A 399 0.01 19.18 -0.86
C ALA A 399 1.24 18.49 -1.47
N LYS A 400 1.19 17.20 -1.76
CA LYS A 400 2.24 16.49 -2.50
C LYS A 400 2.23 16.77 -4.01
N PHE A 401 1.11 17.29 -4.52
CA PHE A 401 0.86 17.54 -5.95
C PHE A 401 0.43 18.99 -6.19
N PRO A 402 1.13 20.00 -5.65
CA PRO A 402 0.65 21.39 -5.63
C PRO A 402 0.41 21.95 -7.02
N ASP A 403 1.31 21.67 -7.98
CA ASP A 403 1.23 22.24 -9.33
C ASP A 403 -0.06 21.83 -10.04
N GLU A 404 -0.44 20.55 -9.93
CA GLU A 404 -1.65 20.03 -10.55
C GLU A 404 -2.90 20.58 -9.85
N ILE A 405 -2.90 20.64 -8.52
CA ILE A 405 -4.05 21.13 -7.73
C ILE A 405 -4.27 22.64 -7.99
N VAL A 406 -3.20 23.45 -7.93
CA VAL A 406 -3.29 24.90 -8.21
C VAL A 406 -3.80 25.15 -9.64
N ARG A 407 -3.28 24.40 -10.61
CA ARG A 407 -3.71 24.54 -12.02
C ARG A 407 -5.19 24.26 -12.21
N LEU A 408 -5.76 23.28 -11.49
CA LEU A 408 -7.15 22.83 -11.66
C LEU A 408 -8.15 23.60 -10.82
N THR A 409 -7.77 24.03 -9.62
CA THR A 409 -8.67 24.62 -8.62
C THR A 409 -8.37 26.09 -8.29
N GLY A 410 -7.19 26.58 -8.63
CA GLY A 410 -6.68 27.87 -8.18
C GLY A 410 -6.25 27.92 -6.71
N ILE A 411 -6.32 26.79 -5.99
CA ILE A 411 -6.04 26.70 -4.56
C ILE A 411 -4.66 26.08 -4.34
N ASN A 412 -3.81 26.77 -3.57
CA ASN A 412 -2.59 26.17 -3.06
C ASN A 412 -2.93 25.29 -1.85
N PRO A 413 -2.76 23.96 -1.92
CA PRO A 413 -3.09 23.08 -0.81
C PRO A 413 -2.33 23.47 0.47
N PRO A 414 -3.00 23.57 1.61
CA PRO A 414 -2.33 23.87 2.87
C PRO A 414 -1.31 22.77 3.22
N LEU A 415 -0.13 23.16 3.68
CA LEU A 415 0.89 22.21 4.10
C LEU A 415 0.48 21.52 5.41
N PRO A 416 0.40 20.18 5.44
CA PRO A 416 0.22 19.46 6.67
C PRO A 416 1.41 19.71 7.64
N PRO A 417 1.19 19.70 8.96
CA PRO A 417 2.26 19.87 9.95
C PRO A 417 3.46 18.93 9.73
N ALA A 418 3.20 17.71 9.26
CA ALA A 418 4.22 16.71 8.96
C ALA A 418 5.17 17.11 7.80
N MET A 419 4.77 18.06 6.94
CA MET A 419 5.56 18.56 5.82
C MET A 419 6.08 19.99 6.02
N ALA A 420 5.62 20.70 7.06
CA ALA A 420 5.86 22.13 7.23
C ALA A 420 7.36 22.53 7.33
N SER A 421 8.21 21.64 7.85
CA SER A 421 9.65 21.91 8.02
C SER A 421 10.55 21.22 6.98
N LEU A 422 9.99 20.58 5.97
CA LEU A 422 10.81 19.83 4.99
C LEU A 422 11.71 20.74 4.16
N ASP A 423 11.23 21.92 3.80
CA ASP A 423 11.96 22.86 2.94
C ASP A 423 13.17 23.50 3.64
N GLU A 424 13.19 23.47 4.98
CA GLU A 424 14.28 24.01 5.82
C GLU A 424 15.39 22.99 6.09
N LYS A 425 15.16 21.71 5.82
CA LYS A 425 16.11 20.63 6.12
C LYS A 425 17.07 20.40 4.96
N GLU A 426 18.32 20.10 5.29
CA GLU A 426 19.34 19.71 4.32
C GLU A 426 19.04 18.28 3.79
N GLU A 427 19.16 18.12 2.47
CA GLU A 427 19.01 16.82 1.82
C GLU A 427 20.34 16.06 1.82
N ASN A 428 20.29 14.79 2.18
CA ASN A 428 21.44 13.88 2.13
C ASN A 428 21.08 12.63 1.31
N TYR A 429 21.60 12.52 0.10
CA TYR A 429 21.41 11.38 -0.79
C TYR A 429 22.57 11.25 -1.79
N LEU A 430 22.78 10.05 -2.29
CA LEU A 430 23.77 9.78 -3.33
C LEU A 430 23.10 9.69 -4.70
N ARG A 431 23.76 10.26 -5.72
CA ARG A 431 23.38 10.04 -7.11
C ARG A 431 24.11 8.82 -7.63
N MET A 432 23.35 7.91 -8.23
CA MET A 432 23.85 6.66 -8.76
C MET A 432 23.63 6.60 -10.27
N ALA A 433 24.63 6.17 -11.00
CA ALA A 433 24.49 5.85 -12.42
C ALA A 433 23.44 4.75 -12.62
N GLY A 434 22.73 4.77 -13.75
CA GLY A 434 21.80 3.71 -14.09
C GLY A 434 22.52 2.36 -14.24
N GLY A 435 21.87 1.28 -13.80
CA GLY A 435 22.38 -0.07 -13.94
C GLY A 435 22.77 -0.73 -12.61
N TYR A 436 22.62 -2.07 -12.60
CA TYR A 436 22.79 -2.89 -11.40
C TYR A 436 24.22 -2.90 -10.83
N ALA A 437 25.24 -2.79 -11.68
CA ALA A 437 26.64 -2.84 -11.26
C ALA A 437 26.96 -1.78 -10.19
N SER A 438 26.47 -0.55 -10.36
CA SER A 438 26.68 0.55 -9.38
C SER A 438 26.01 0.26 -8.04
N LEU A 439 24.80 -0.33 -8.03
CA LEU A 439 24.13 -0.74 -6.81
C LEU A 439 24.89 -1.85 -6.10
N LYS A 440 25.35 -2.87 -6.85
CA LYS A 440 26.13 -3.99 -6.30
C LYS A 440 27.42 -3.51 -5.65
N GLU A 441 28.18 -2.67 -6.35
CA GLU A 441 29.41 -2.07 -5.80
C GLU A 441 29.13 -1.31 -4.50
N TYR A 442 28.10 -0.47 -4.49
CA TYR A 442 27.69 0.26 -3.30
C TYR A 442 27.33 -0.67 -2.12
N LEU A 443 26.55 -1.73 -2.38
CA LEU A 443 26.17 -2.69 -1.34
C LEU A 443 27.37 -3.44 -0.76
N MET A 444 28.31 -3.85 -1.62
CA MET A 444 29.52 -4.58 -1.18
C MET A 444 30.54 -3.72 -0.47
N GLU A 445 30.58 -2.41 -0.77
CA GLU A 445 31.53 -1.47 -0.14
C GLU A 445 31.07 -1.00 1.25
N PHE A 446 29.76 -0.75 1.42
CA PHE A 446 29.26 -0.04 2.62
C PHE A 446 28.50 -0.94 3.60
N PHE A 447 28.21 -2.18 3.26
CA PHE A 447 27.40 -3.08 4.07
C PHE A 447 27.95 -4.50 4.13
#